data_34e1f9c6d505af0d3da06e4013b45aa3
#
_entry.id   34e1f9c6d505af0d3da06e4013b45aa3
#
_cell.length_a   1.000
_cell.length_b   1.000
_cell.length_c   1.000
_cell.angle_alpha   90.00
_cell.angle_beta   90.00
_cell.angle_gamma   90.00
#
_symmetry.space_group_name_H-M   'P 1'
#
loop_
_entity.id
_entity.type
_entity.pdbx_description
1 polymer ?
#
loop_
_entity_poly.entity_id
_entity_poly.type
_entity_poly.pdbx_seq_one_letter_code
_entity_poly.pdbx_strand_id
1 'polypeptide(L)'
;MPARITLLGLCLALGLRPVAPVAAQGKADSAAASYHAIRWYEPLAVAGGIALAGALDEPVADHFRDHRSQTGDDVADAWAKVGTVGVGVVTVGVLAGGLLSHNDKVTHAGLRLLFSAAVAGVAAKGLQFVVGRESPLENTSAWDFDPGHTDASFPSAHTSLAFAMAASLSDDIHKTWATVGLYSVATGVGVARVYQLEHWVSDVVGGAAVGLTSAKLVNGRWRIFGLRPPAFLMGPAGAGIGWHASF
;
A
#
# COMPACT_ATOMS: atom_id res chain seq x y z
N MET A 1 -22.24 1.32 -33.32
CA MET A 1 -22.17 0.05 -32.54
C MET A 1 -20.74 -0.12 -32.10
N PRO A 2 -20.38 0.03 -30.79
CA PRO A 2 -19.02 -0.19 -30.33
C PRO A 2 -18.77 -1.68 -30.11
N ALA A 3 -17.64 -2.16 -30.61
CA ALA A 3 -17.22 -3.55 -30.53
C ALA A 3 -16.93 -3.93 -29.05
N ARG A 4 -17.67 -4.90 -28.55
CA ARG A 4 -17.40 -5.56 -27.26
C ARG A 4 -16.27 -6.56 -27.46
N ILE A 5 -15.05 -6.21 -27.08
CA ILE A 5 -13.96 -7.17 -26.96
C ILE A 5 -14.17 -7.90 -25.64
N THR A 6 -14.65 -9.12 -25.72
CA THR A 6 -14.85 -10.00 -24.57
C THR A 6 -13.54 -10.70 -24.27
N LEU A 7 -12.90 -10.38 -23.14
CA LEU A 7 -11.75 -11.10 -22.56
C LEU A 7 -12.19 -12.47 -22.03
N LEU A 8 -12.81 -13.32 -22.87
CA LEU A 8 -13.20 -14.69 -22.50
C LEU A 8 -12.02 -15.68 -22.55
N GLY A 9 -10.88 -15.28 -23.06
CA GLY A 9 -9.75 -16.20 -23.32
C GLY A 9 -8.90 -16.55 -22.09
N LEU A 10 -8.90 -15.74 -21.04
CA LEU A 10 -8.00 -15.95 -19.90
C LEU A 10 -8.63 -16.79 -18.77
N CYS A 11 -9.94 -16.90 -18.72
CA CYS A 11 -10.66 -17.67 -17.69
C CYS A 11 -10.59 -19.19 -17.92
N LEU A 12 -10.39 -19.67 -19.15
CA LEU A 12 -10.35 -21.10 -19.48
C LEU A 12 -9.07 -21.81 -19.04
N ALA A 13 -7.95 -21.08 -18.88
CA ALA A 13 -6.67 -21.65 -18.45
C ALA A 13 -6.59 -21.95 -16.94
N LEU A 14 -7.49 -21.37 -16.14
CA LEU A 14 -7.52 -21.50 -14.67
C LEU A 14 -8.74 -22.29 -14.13
N GLY A 15 -9.55 -22.90 -14.99
CA GLY A 15 -10.71 -23.69 -14.57
C GLY A 15 -11.86 -22.84 -13.98
N LEU A 16 -11.86 -21.53 -14.19
CA LEU A 16 -12.88 -20.62 -13.68
C LEU A 16 -14.09 -20.60 -14.63
N ARG A 17 -15.25 -20.99 -14.15
CA ARG A 17 -16.50 -20.92 -14.92
C ARG A 17 -16.92 -19.45 -15.09
N PRO A 18 -17.41 -19.05 -16.30
CA PRO A 18 -17.91 -17.69 -16.50
C PRO A 18 -19.11 -17.44 -15.59
N VAL A 19 -19.00 -16.45 -14.72
CA VAL A 19 -20.12 -15.97 -13.90
C VAL A 19 -21.01 -15.10 -14.79
N ALA A 20 -22.31 -15.43 -14.85
CA ALA A 20 -23.28 -14.65 -15.57
C ALA A 20 -23.32 -13.20 -15.03
N PRO A 21 -23.51 -12.17 -15.88
CA PRO A 21 -23.54 -10.78 -15.42
C PRO A 21 -24.75 -10.59 -14.50
N VAL A 22 -24.48 -10.29 -13.24
CA VAL A 22 -25.52 -9.93 -12.27
C VAL A 22 -26.08 -8.56 -12.65
N ALA A 23 -27.25 -8.56 -13.24
CA ALA A 23 -28.04 -7.37 -13.59
C ALA A 23 -28.62 -6.63 -12.36
N ALA A 24 -28.18 -6.95 -11.14
CA ALA A 24 -28.75 -6.46 -9.90
C ALA A 24 -28.02 -5.27 -9.27
N GLN A 25 -27.01 -4.69 -9.92
CA GLN A 25 -26.23 -3.56 -9.37
C GLN A 25 -26.75 -2.17 -9.77
N GLY A 26 -27.89 -2.05 -10.42
CA GLY A 26 -28.44 -0.78 -10.92
C GLY A 26 -28.95 0.19 -9.83
N LYS A 27 -28.87 -0.11 -8.54
CA LYS A 27 -29.31 0.79 -7.46
C LYS A 27 -28.24 1.18 -6.44
N ALA A 28 -27.03 0.62 -6.52
CA ALA A 28 -25.92 1.00 -5.63
C ALA A 28 -25.08 2.17 -6.16
N ASP A 29 -25.27 2.55 -7.40
CA ASP A 29 -24.46 3.60 -8.07
C ASP A 29 -24.96 5.04 -7.83
N SER A 30 -26.05 5.24 -7.10
CA SER A 30 -26.63 6.58 -6.89
C SER A 30 -26.00 7.39 -5.73
N ALA A 31 -25.12 6.79 -4.94
CA ALA A 31 -24.19 7.52 -4.11
C ALA A 31 -22.81 7.48 -4.81
N ALA A 32 -22.62 8.33 -5.79
CA ALA A 32 -21.31 8.55 -6.40
C ALA A 32 -20.35 9.03 -5.29
N ALA A 33 -19.69 8.07 -4.62
CA ALA A 33 -18.63 8.40 -3.70
C ALA A 33 -17.63 9.24 -4.49
N SER A 34 -17.45 10.50 -4.09
CA SER A 34 -16.56 11.43 -4.75
C SER A 34 -15.17 10.82 -4.78
N TYR A 35 -14.69 10.42 -5.93
CA TYR A 35 -13.32 9.94 -6.12
C TYR A 35 -12.41 11.11 -6.46
N HIS A 36 -11.16 11.01 -6.05
CA HIS A 36 -10.14 11.95 -6.45
C HIS A 36 -9.45 11.44 -7.73
N ALA A 37 -9.54 12.19 -8.81
CA ALA A 37 -8.77 11.92 -10.02
C ALA A 37 -7.35 12.46 -9.84
N ILE A 38 -6.35 11.57 -9.89
CA ILE A 38 -4.94 11.97 -9.77
C ILE A 38 -4.61 12.93 -10.91
N ARG A 39 -4.14 14.12 -10.55
CA ARG A 39 -3.75 15.16 -11.50
C ARG A 39 -2.28 14.99 -11.86
N TRP A 40 -1.89 15.37 -13.07
CA TRP A 40 -0.54 15.18 -13.60
C TRP A 40 0.59 15.79 -12.73
N TYR A 41 0.29 16.84 -11.96
CA TYR A 41 1.27 17.51 -11.09
C TYR A 41 1.44 16.84 -9.70
N GLU A 42 0.50 16.02 -9.26
CA GLU A 42 0.56 15.37 -7.94
C GLU A 42 1.73 14.40 -7.81
N PRO A 43 2.03 13.55 -8.80
CA PRO A 43 3.26 12.75 -8.78
C PRO A 43 4.53 13.60 -8.69
N LEU A 44 4.54 14.77 -9.35
CA LEU A 44 5.69 15.70 -9.27
C LEU A 44 5.80 16.33 -7.88
N ALA A 45 4.68 16.68 -7.24
CA ALA A 45 4.68 17.18 -5.87
C ALA A 45 5.18 16.12 -4.88
N VAL A 46 4.77 14.85 -5.06
CA VAL A 46 5.28 13.73 -4.27
C VAL A 46 6.78 13.54 -4.48
N ALA A 47 7.24 13.53 -5.74
CA ALA A 47 8.67 13.44 -6.06
C ALA A 47 9.48 14.60 -5.45
N GLY A 48 8.94 15.82 -5.51
CA GLY A 48 9.53 17.00 -4.87
C GLY A 48 9.62 16.86 -3.34
N GLY A 49 8.58 16.33 -2.70
CA GLY A 49 8.57 16.02 -1.26
C GLY A 49 9.63 14.98 -0.88
N ILE A 50 9.77 13.92 -1.69
CA ILE A 50 10.81 12.89 -1.51
C ILE A 50 12.20 13.52 -1.66
N ALA A 51 12.43 14.35 -2.69
CA ALA A 51 13.70 15.02 -2.91
C ALA A 51 14.05 15.99 -1.78
N LEU A 52 13.07 16.73 -1.23
CA LEU A 52 13.28 17.59 -0.06
C LEU A 52 13.62 16.76 1.19
N ALA A 53 12.96 15.61 1.39
CA ALA A 53 13.30 14.68 2.47
C ALA A 53 14.73 14.14 2.34
N GLY A 54 15.23 14.00 1.11
CA GLY A 54 16.61 13.59 0.81
C GLY A 54 17.67 14.51 1.40
N ALA A 55 17.36 15.78 1.63
CA ALA A 55 18.27 16.70 2.32
C ALA A 55 18.50 16.32 3.80
N LEU A 56 17.63 15.48 4.36
CA LEU A 56 17.74 14.99 5.74
C LEU A 56 18.40 13.60 5.82
N ASP A 57 18.64 12.94 4.71
CA ASP A 57 19.08 11.54 4.68
C ASP A 57 20.40 11.34 5.42
N GLU A 58 21.47 11.98 4.96
CA GLU A 58 22.79 11.86 5.57
C GLU A 58 22.86 12.46 6.99
N PRO A 59 22.36 13.69 7.24
CA PRO A 59 22.41 14.25 8.59
C PRO A 59 21.70 13.40 9.65
N VAL A 60 20.55 12.81 9.28
CA VAL A 60 19.78 11.94 10.22
C VAL A 60 20.44 10.58 10.39
N ALA A 61 20.99 10.00 9.33
CA ALA A 61 21.71 8.73 9.41
C ALA A 61 22.97 8.86 10.27
N ASP A 62 23.75 9.93 10.11
CA ASP A 62 24.93 10.21 10.90
C ASP A 62 24.56 10.42 12.37
N HIS A 63 23.50 11.19 12.64
CA HIS A 63 23.02 11.38 14.01
C HIS A 63 22.68 10.03 14.68
N PHE A 64 21.93 9.16 14.03
CA PHE A 64 21.59 7.87 14.61
C PHE A 64 22.80 6.92 14.68
N ARG A 65 23.72 6.97 13.74
CA ARG A 65 24.97 6.19 13.80
C ARG A 65 25.78 6.49 15.06
N ASP A 66 25.83 7.77 15.44
CA ASP A 66 26.59 8.24 16.61
C ASP A 66 25.85 8.07 17.95
N HIS A 67 24.51 8.00 17.93
CA HIS A 67 23.66 8.04 19.14
C HIS A 67 22.77 6.81 19.35
N ARG A 68 23.15 5.66 18.79
CA ARG A 68 22.40 4.39 19.02
C ARG A 68 22.52 3.95 20.48
N SER A 69 21.45 3.32 20.97
CA SER A 69 21.41 2.72 22.29
C SER A 69 20.67 1.39 22.26
N GLN A 70 21.01 0.46 23.14
CA GLN A 70 20.34 -0.84 23.25
C GLN A 70 18.82 -0.69 23.40
N THR A 71 18.37 0.22 24.27
CA THR A 71 16.92 0.48 24.45
C THR A 71 16.28 1.00 23.17
N GLY A 72 16.97 1.88 22.45
CA GLY A 72 16.49 2.38 21.15
C GLY A 72 16.37 1.28 20.11
N ASP A 73 17.37 0.38 20.06
CA ASP A 73 17.36 -0.79 19.17
C ASP A 73 16.18 -1.72 19.50
N ASP A 74 15.95 -2.05 20.76
CA ASP A 74 14.83 -2.90 21.21
C ASP A 74 13.46 -2.28 20.83
N VAL A 75 13.32 -0.96 21.01
CA VAL A 75 12.10 -0.23 20.63
C VAL A 75 11.92 -0.22 19.11
N ALA A 76 12.99 0.04 18.36
CA ALA A 76 12.92 0.06 16.89
C ALA A 76 12.58 -1.33 16.33
N ASP A 77 13.11 -2.40 16.90
CA ASP A 77 12.80 -3.78 16.53
C ASP A 77 11.32 -4.11 16.79
N ALA A 78 10.77 -3.64 17.91
CA ALA A 78 9.36 -3.81 18.19
C ALA A 78 8.48 -3.10 17.15
N TRP A 79 8.83 -1.87 16.77
CA TRP A 79 8.11 -1.12 15.73
C TRP A 79 8.27 -1.73 14.33
N ALA A 80 9.45 -2.23 13.99
CA ALA A 80 9.68 -2.91 12.71
C ALA A 80 8.78 -4.16 12.57
N LYS A 81 8.60 -4.94 13.65
CA LYS A 81 7.67 -6.08 13.70
C LYS A 81 6.21 -5.66 13.49
N VAL A 82 5.81 -4.47 13.96
CA VAL A 82 4.47 -3.92 13.68
C VAL A 82 4.30 -3.67 12.18
N GLY A 83 5.34 -3.23 11.47
CA GLY A 83 5.30 -2.96 10.03
C GLY A 83 5.14 -4.20 9.14
N THR A 84 5.50 -5.39 9.63
CA THR A 84 5.41 -6.65 8.85
C THR A 84 4.44 -7.62 9.49
N VAL A 85 4.80 -8.15 10.65
CA VAL A 85 3.97 -9.13 11.38
C VAL A 85 2.63 -8.52 11.78
N GLY A 86 2.65 -7.28 12.30
CA GLY A 86 1.43 -6.58 12.71
C GLY A 86 0.46 -6.36 11.55
N VAL A 87 0.95 -5.91 10.39
CA VAL A 87 0.12 -5.77 9.18
C VAL A 87 -0.48 -7.10 8.77
N GLY A 88 0.30 -8.18 8.79
CA GLY A 88 -0.18 -9.54 8.47
C GLY A 88 -1.26 -10.01 9.44
N VAL A 89 -1.01 -9.88 10.75
CA VAL A 89 -1.96 -10.30 11.82
C VAL A 89 -3.28 -9.52 11.71
N VAL A 90 -3.22 -8.19 11.54
CA VAL A 90 -4.42 -7.37 11.39
C VAL A 90 -5.19 -7.75 10.13
N THR A 91 -4.50 -7.94 9.01
CA THR A 91 -5.13 -8.31 7.73
C THR A 91 -5.85 -9.66 7.84
N VAL A 92 -5.16 -10.68 8.33
CA VAL A 92 -5.73 -12.02 8.53
C VAL A 92 -6.86 -11.99 9.58
N GLY A 93 -6.66 -11.26 10.69
CA GLY A 93 -7.65 -11.14 11.75
C GLY A 93 -8.95 -10.50 11.29
N VAL A 94 -8.88 -9.39 10.53
CA VAL A 94 -10.08 -8.72 9.99
C VAL A 94 -10.77 -9.60 8.97
N LEU A 95 -10.03 -10.23 8.04
CA LEU A 95 -10.61 -11.10 7.03
C LEU A 95 -11.26 -12.35 7.64
N ALA A 96 -10.55 -13.06 8.51
CA ALA A 96 -11.08 -14.23 9.20
C ALA A 96 -12.27 -13.86 10.10
N GLY A 97 -12.18 -12.76 10.84
CA GLY A 97 -13.29 -12.28 11.66
C GLY A 97 -14.55 -12.00 10.85
N GLY A 98 -14.41 -11.38 9.67
CA GLY A 98 -15.51 -11.16 8.73
C GLY A 98 -16.13 -12.45 8.22
N LEU A 99 -15.30 -13.39 7.77
CA LEU A 99 -15.75 -14.69 7.26
C LEU A 99 -16.45 -15.52 8.34
N LEU A 100 -15.89 -15.62 9.54
CA LEU A 100 -16.43 -16.40 10.64
C LEU A 100 -17.73 -15.81 11.21
N SER A 101 -17.84 -14.48 11.23
CA SER A 101 -19.05 -13.78 11.67
C SER A 101 -20.12 -13.63 10.57
N HIS A 102 -19.84 -14.09 9.35
CA HIS A 102 -20.69 -13.90 8.17
C HIS A 102 -21.04 -12.41 7.95
N ASN A 103 -20.08 -11.53 8.24
CA ASN A 103 -20.26 -10.07 8.09
C ASN A 103 -19.57 -9.60 6.81
N ASP A 104 -20.37 -9.40 5.76
CA ASP A 104 -19.85 -8.98 4.44
C ASP A 104 -19.05 -7.68 4.48
N LYS A 105 -19.43 -6.70 5.33
CA LYS A 105 -18.71 -5.43 5.44
C LYS A 105 -17.30 -5.64 5.97
N VAL A 106 -17.15 -6.46 7.01
CA VAL A 106 -15.86 -6.78 7.62
C VAL A 106 -15.03 -7.63 6.67
N THR A 107 -15.65 -8.60 5.98
CA THR A 107 -14.99 -9.43 4.97
C THR A 107 -14.41 -8.56 3.83
N HIS A 108 -15.20 -7.63 3.31
CA HIS A 108 -14.72 -6.71 2.27
C HIS A 108 -13.62 -5.75 2.78
N ALA A 109 -13.67 -5.32 4.05
CA ALA A 109 -12.58 -4.55 4.65
C ALA A 109 -11.28 -5.37 4.72
N GLY A 110 -11.36 -6.64 5.15
CA GLY A 110 -10.22 -7.56 5.16
C GLY A 110 -9.63 -7.81 3.77
N LEU A 111 -10.48 -7.97 2.75
CA LEU A 111 -10.03 -8.09 1.36
C LEU A 111 -9.33 -6.81 0.88
N ARG A 112 -9.89 -5.63 1.15
CA ARG A 112 -9.23 -4.35 0.80
C ARG A 112 -7.87 -4.22 1.46
N LEU A 113 -7.74 -4.61 2.74
CA LEU A 113 -6.46 -4.65 3.44
C LEU A 113 -5.46 -5.56 2.74
N LEU A 114 -5.87 -6.79 2.45
CA LEU A 114 -5.03 -7.78 1.78
C LEU A 114 -4.51 -7.26 0.44
N PHE A 115 -5.41 -6.76 -0.40
CA PHE A 115 -5.03 -6.26 -1.72
C PHE A 115 -4.24 -4.95 -1.66
N SER A 116 -4.55 -4.05 -0.71
CA SER A 116 -3.76 -2.83 -0.50
C SER A 116 -2.33 -3.16 -0.10
N ALA A 117 -2.15 -4.11 0.82
CA ALA A 117 -0.83 -4.59 1.24
C ALA A 117 -0.09 -5.30 0.09
N ALA A 118 -0.78 -6.16 -0.68
CA ALA A 118 -0.19 -6.85 -1.82
C ALA A 118 0.29 -5.86 -2.90
N VAL A 119 -0.56 -4.89 -3.28
CA VAL A 119 -0.19 -3.87 -4.28
C VAL A 119 0.95 -3.01 -3.77
N ALA A 120 0.92 -2.57 -2.51
CA ALA A 120 2.00 -1.79 -1.91
C ALA A 120 3.32 -2.56 -1.86
N GLY A 121 3.28 -3.84 -1.47
CA GLY A 121 4.46 -4.71 -1.41
C GLY A 121 5.08 -4.95 -2.79
N VAL A 122 4.25 -5.28 -3.78
CA VAL A 122 4.72 -5.49 -5.17
C VAL A 122 5.28 -4.19 -5.75
N ALA A 123 4.60 -3.06 -5.55
CA ALA A 123 5.08 -1.76 -6.02
C ALA A 123 6.40 -1.36 -5.35
N ALA A 124 6.52 -1.55 -4.02
CA ALA A 124 7.75 -1.25 -3.30
C ALA A 124 8.91 -2.13 -3.79
N LYS A 125 8.71 -3.45 -3.90
CA LYS A 125 9.76 -4.36 -4.40
C LYS A 125 10.13 -4.09 -5.85
N GLY A 126 9.16 -3.79 -6.72
CA GLY A 126 9.43 -3.39 -8.09
C GLY A 126 10.26 -2.11 -8.19
N LEU A 127 9.93 -1.09 -7.38
CA LEU A 127 10.70 0.15 -7.31
C LEU A 127 12.09 -0.07 -6.70
N GLN A 128 12.23 -0.92 -5.67
CA GLN A 128 13.53 -1.29 -5.12
C GLN A 128 14.45 -1.86 -6.20
N PHE A 129 13.94 -2.81 -6.98
CA PHE A 129 14.69 -3.42 -8.09
C PHE A 129 15.10 -2.39 -9.17
N VAL A 130 14.20 -1.46 -9.51
CA VAL A 130 14.47 -0.45 -10.56
C VAL A 130 15.43 0.63 -10.07
N VAL A 131 15.27 1.09 -8.81
CA VAL A 131 16.07 2.20 -8.27
C VAL A 131 17.41 1.70 -7.74
N GLY A 132 17.45 0.56 -7.06
CA GLY A 132 18.68 -0.05 -6.56
C GLY A 132 19.43 0.82 -5.53
N ARG A 133 18.74 1.60 -4.70
CA ARG A 133 19.39 2.49 -3.74
C ARG A 133 19.98 1.70 -2.58
N GLU A 134 21.23 1.97 -2.22
CA GLU A 134 21.90 1.34 -1.08
C GLU A 134 21.39 1.90 0.26
N SER A 135 21.48 1.10 1.32
CA SER A 135 21.00 1.47 2.64
C SER A 135 22.05 2.22 3.46
N PRO A 136 21.65 3.07 4.45
CA PRO A 136 22.60 3.72 5.35
C PRO A 136 23.46 2.73 6.14
N LEU A 137 22.97 1.49 6.31
CA LEU A 137 23.69 0.44 7.07
C LEU A 137 25.01 0.02 6.40
N GLU A 138 25.08 0.13 5.08
CA GLU A 138 26.26 -0.24 4.28
C GLU A 138 27.35 0.85 4.25
N ASN A 139 27.19 1.92 5.05
CA ASN A 139 28.09 3.07 5.08
C ASN A 139 28.32 3.75 3.71
N THR A 140 27.30 3.69 2.87
CA THR A 140 27.30 4.31 1.55
C THR A 140 26.74 5.72 1.59
N SER A 141 26.87 6.47 0.50
CA SER A 141 26.20 7.75 0.35
C SER A 141 24.70 7.56 0.06
N ALA A 142 23.90 8.51 0.49
CA ALA A 142 22.48 8.57 0.13
C ALA A 142 22.22 8.63 -1.39
N TRP A 143 23.26 8.78 -2.19
CA TRP A 143 23.22 8.88 -3.65
C TRP A 143 23.84 7.67 -4.36
N ASP A 144 24.11 6.60 -3.65
CA ASP A 144 24.62 5.36 -4.24
C ASP A 144 23.45 4.48 -4.71
N PHE A 145 23.48 4.14 -6.00
CA PHE A 145 22.42 3.38 -6.67
C PHE A 145 23.02 2.26 -7.51
N ASP A 146 22.53 1.03 -7.30
CA ASP A 146 22.87 -0.15 -8.09
C ASP A 146 21.58 -0.86 -8.57
N PRO A 147 20.96 -0.40 -9.68
CA PRO A 147 19.73 -0.97 -10.21
C PRO A 147 19.87 -2.47 -10.54
N GLY A 148 18.83 -3.24 -10.23
CA GLY A 148 18.81 -4.68 -10.42
C GLY A 148 18.99 -5.50 -9.15
N HIS A 149 19.21 -4.84 -7.99
CA HIS A 149 19.30 -5.48 -6.69
C HIS A 149 17.93 -5.49 -5.98
N THR A 150 17.61 -6.61 -5.31
CA THR A 150 16.33 -6.80 -4.61
C THR A 150 16.35 -6.29 -3.17
N ASP A 151 17.54 -6.07 -2.60
CA ASP A 151 17.72 -5.62 -1.22
C ASP A 151 17.93 -4.10 -1.10
N ALA A 152 17.57 -3.39 -2.15
CA ALA A 152 17.63 -1.93 -2.23
C ALA A 152 16.72 -1.25 -1.20
N SER A 153 17.16 -0.06 -0.75
CA SER A 153 16.48 0.67 0.33
C SER A 153 15.25 1.46 -0.13
N PHE A 154 15.24 1.99 -1.37
CA PHE A 154 14.16 2.86 -1.83
C PHE A 154 13.12 2.15 -2.72
N PRO A 155 11.84 2.31 -2.39
CA PRO A 155 11.25 2.88 -1.18
C PRO A 155 11.18 1.84 -0.03
N SER A 156 10.98 2.30 1.21
CA SER A 156 10.82 1.42 2.36
C SER A 156 9.57 0.53 2.24
N ALA A 157 9.77 -0.79 2.10
CA ALA A 157 8.67 -1.75 1.99
C ALA A 157 7.85 -1.86 3.30
N HIS A 158 8.51 -1.84 4.47
CA HIS A 158 7.84 -1.84 5.78
C HIS A 158 6.92 -0.63 5.94
N THR A 159 7.41 0.55 5.58
CA THR A 159 6.62 1.78 5.60
C THR A 159 5.47 1.73 4.59
N SER A 160 5.71 1.19 3.40
CA SER A 160 4.66 1.03 2.38
C SER A 160 3.51 0.15 2.88
N LEU A 161 3.82 -0.98 3.50
CA LEU A 161 2.81 -1.87 4.08
C LEU A 161 2.05 -1.22 5.23
N ALA A 162 2.76 -0.55 6.15
CA ALA A 162 2.14 0.12 7.31
C ALA A 162 1.20 1.25 6.87
N PHE A 163 1.61 2.09 5.91
CA PHE A 163 0.76 3.17 5.38
C PHE A 163 -0.39 2.64 4.53
N ALA A 164 -0.22 1.54 3.79
CA ALA A 164 -1.31 0.90 3.08
C ALA A 164 -2.38 0.38 4.04
N MET A 165 -1.98 -0.27 5.14
CA MET A 165 -2.90 -0.70 6.19
C MET A 165 -3.60 0.49 6.84
N ALA A 166 -2.84 1.51 7.27
CA ALA A 166 -3.38 2.70 7.91
C ALA A 166 -4.42 3.41 7.04
N ALA A 167 -4.11 3.59 5.75
CA ALA A 167 -5.01 4.24 4.80
C ALA A 167 -6.27 3.41 4.54
N SER A 168 -6.13 2.09 4.36
CA SER A 168 -7.25 1.21 4.10
C SER A 168 -8.21 1.16 5.30
N LEU A 169 -7.70 0.95 6.51
CA LEU A 169 -8.52 0.94 7.74
C LEU A 169 -9.15 2.31 8.03
N SER A 170 -8.43 3.40 7.82
CA SER A 170 -8.96 4.76 7.98
C SER A 170 -10.14 5.00 7.05
N ASP A 171 -10.05 4.52 5.81
CA ASP A 171 -11.13 4.61 4.83
C ASP A 171 -12.37 3.79 5.20
N ASP A 172 -12.22 2.73 6.00
CA ASP A 172 -13.33 1.89 6.46
C ASP A 172 -13.94 2.38 7.79
N ILE A 173 -13.11 2.85 8.70
CA ILE A 173 -13.55 3.26 10.06
C ILE A 173 -14.21 4.64 10.05
N HIS A 174 -13.77 5.57 9.19
CA HIS A 174 -14.31 6.94 9.06
C HIS A 174 -14.35 7.73 10.38
N LYS A 175 -13.35 7.55 11.26
CA LYS A 175 -13.24 8.27 12.55
C LYS A 175 -11.88 8.95 12.64
N THR A 176 -11.88 10.26 12.95
CA THR A 176 -10.66 11.07 13.04
C THR A 176 -9.64 10.49 14.02
N TRP A 177 -10.07 10.05 15.19
CA TRP A 177 -9.16 9.46 16.19
C TRP A 177 -8.48 8.19 15.66
N ALA A 178 -9.22 7.34 14.93
CA ALA A 178 -8.66 6.12 14.32
C ALA A 178 -7.68 6.48 13.21
N THR A 179 -8.01 7.44 12.36
CA THR A 179 -7.11 7.96 11.33
C THR A 179 -5.81 8.44 11.95
N VAL A 180 -5.87 9.33 12.95
CA VAL A 180 -4.67 9.83 13.63
C VAL A 180 -3.86 8.69 14.23
N GLY A 181 -4.50 7.76 14.98
CA GLY A 181 -3.81 6.63 15.60
C GLY A 181 -3.13 5.71 14.58
N LEU A 182 -3.83 5.34 13.50
CA LEU A 182 -3.31 4.46 12.46
C LEU A 182 -2.10 5.08 11.73
N TYR A 183 -2.20 6.35 11.34
CA TYR A 183 -1.08 7.02 10.69
C TYR A 183 0.09 7.29 11.65
N SER A 184 -0.17 7.52 12.96
CA SER A 184 0.90 7.62 13.96
C SER A 184 1.66 6.29 14.08
N VAL A 185 0.94 5.16 14.10
CA VAL A 185 1.55 3.83 14.10
C VAL A 185 2.39 3.61 12.83
N ALA A 186 1.86 3.93 11.66
CA ALA A 186 2.58 3.78 10.39
C ALA A 186 3.84 4.68 10.35
N THR A 187 3.76 5.91 10.89
CA THR A 187 4.91 6.81 11.03
C THR A 187 5.94 6.23 11.99
N GLY A 188 5.53 5.66 13.13
CA GLY A 188 6.42 4.99 14.08
C GLY A 188 7.20 3.85 13.44
N VAL A 189 6.56 3.05 12.57
CA VAL A 189 7.26 2.04 11.76
C VAL A 189 8.34 2.69 10.89
N GLY A 190 8.01 3.76 10.17
CA GLY A 190 8.98 4.47 9.32
C GLY A 190 10.16 5.03 10.11
N VAL A 191 9.91 5.69 11.24
CA VAL A 191 10.96 6.23 12.12
C VAL A 191 11.88 5.12 12.64
N ALA A 192 11.32 3.97 13.03
CA ALA A 192 12.10 2.83 13.45
C ALA A 192 13.06 2.34 12.35
N ARG A 193 12.63 2.32 11.11
CA ARG A 193 13.49 1.91 9.97
C ARG A 193 14.65 2.87 9.72
N VAL A 194 14.40 4.19 9.91
CA VAL A 194 15.48 5.20 9.85
C VAL A 194 16.45 5.05 11.03
N TYR A 195 15.93 4.85 12.25
CA TYR A 195 16.76 4.62 13.43
C TYR A 195 17.66 3.40 13.30
N GLN A 196 17.15 2.33 12.69
CA GLN A 196 17.90 1.09 12.42
C GLN A 196 18.95 1.24 11.31
N LEU A 197 19.02 2.41 10.63
CA LEU A 197 19.87 2.67 9.47
C LEU A 197 19.56 1.76 8.24
N GLU A 198 18.40 1.13 8.22
CA GLU A 198 18.01 0.29 7.08
C GLU A 198 17.40 1.10 5.93
N HIS A 199 16.93 2.30 6.25
CA HIS A 199 16.32 3.20 5.29
C HIS A 199 16.70 4.65 5.56
N TRP A 200 16.81 5.41 4.49
CA TRP A 200 16.92 6.86 4.52
C TRP A 200 15.56 7.51 4.85
N VAL A 201 15.56 8.77 5.27
CA VAL A 201 14.32 9.53 5.52
C VAL A 201 13.46 9.60 4.26
N SER A 202 14.08 9.87 3.11
CA SER A 202 13.39 9.93 1.82
C SER A 202 12.81 8.59 1.37
N ASP A 203 13.42 7.43 1.75
CA ASP A 203 12.87 6.10 1.50
C ASP A 203 11.56 5.88 2.26
N VAL A 204 11.50 6.39 3.49
CA VAL A 204 10.29 6.33 4.34
C VAL A 204 9.18 7.21 3.76
N VAL A 205 9.51 8.43 3.30
CA VAL A 205 8.54 9.31 2.63
C VAL A 205 8.04 8.66 1.33
N GLY A 206 8.94 8.09 0.53
CA GLY A 206 8.60 7.32 -0.67
C GLY A 206 7.72 6.11 -0.35
N GLY A 207 8.05 5.37 0.69
CA GLY A 207 7.27 4.24 1.18
C GLY A 207 5.85 4.64 1.61
N ALA A 208 5.72 5.75 2.36
CA ALA A 208 4.43 6.29 2.73
C ALA A 208 3.57 6.65 1.50
N ALA A 209 4.17 7.30 0.50
CA ALA A 209 3.50 7.64 -0.76
C ALA A 209 3.02 6.39 -1.51
N VAL A 210 3.85 5.34 -1.62
CA VAL A 210 3.50 4.05 -2.24
C VAL A 210 2.35 3.39 -1.48
N GLY A 211 2.42 3.31 -0.16
CA GLY A 211 1.38 2.69 0.66
C GLY A 211 0.05 3.42 0.56
N LEU A 212 0.06 4.75 0.71
CA LEU A 212 -1.13 5.60 0.56
C LEU A 212 -1.78 5.42 -0.80
N THR A 213 -0.99 5.56 -1.87
CA THR A 213 -1.49 5.45 -3.25
C THR A 213 -2.10 4.08 -3.50
N SER A 214 -1.42 3.00 -3.08
CA SER A 214 -1.90 1.63 -3.24
C SER A 214 -3.26 1.42 -2.57
N ALA A 215 -3.40 1.84 -1.30
CA ALA A 215 -4.67 1.71 -0.58
C ALA A 215 -5.78 2.57 -1.21
N LYS A 216 -5.50 3.82 -1.56
CA LYS A 216 -6.50 4.71 -2.15
C LYS A 216 -6.97 4.23 -3.53
N LEU A 217 -6.08 3.63 -4.31
CA LEU A 217 -6.44 3.00 -5.59
C LEU A 217 -7.30 1.74 -5.36
N VAL A 218 -6.87 0.83 -4.49
CA VAL A 218 -7.61 -0.41 -4.17
C VAL A 218 -9.00 -0.11 -3.60
N ASN A 219 -9.10 0.89 -2.72
CA ASN A 219 -10.36 1.30 -2.10
C ASN A 219 -11.26 2.12 -3.06
N GLY A 220 -10.81 2.40 -4.30
CA GLY A 220 -11.54 3.19 -5.28
C GLY A 220 -11.69 4.67 -4.94
N ARG A 221 -10.94 5.17 -3.95
CA ARG A 221 -10.94 6.58 -3.55
C ARG A 221 -10.18 7.45 -4.55
N TRP A 222 -9.13 6.90 -5.17
CA TRP A 222 -8.35 7.55 -6.22
C TRP A 222 -8.49 6.82 -7.53
N ARG A 223 -8.37 7.54 -8.64
CA ARG A 223 -8.43 6.99 -10.00
C ARG A 223 -7.30 7.55 -10.84
N ILE A 224 -6.64 6.67 -11.59
CA ILE A 224 -5.66 7.03 -12.61
C ILE A 224 -6.40 7.08 -13.94
N PHE A 225 -6.37 8.22 -14.62
CA PHE A 225 -7.06 8.44 -15.92
C PHE A 225 -8.57 8.08 -15.90
N GLY A 226 -9.23 8.22 -14.74
CA GLY A 226 -10.65 7.87 -14.59
C GLY A 226 -10.96 6.37 -14.56
N LEU A 227 -9.95 5.51 -14.66
CA LEU A 227 -10.12 4.07 -14.60
C LEU A 227 -10.58 3.64 -13.21
N ARG A 228 -11.60 2.78 -13.15
CA ARG A 228 -12.05 2.18 -11.90
C ARG A 228 -11.10 1.06 -11.48
N PRO A 229 -10.81 0.92 -10.17
CA PRO A 229 -10.04 -0.22 -9.70
C PRO A 229 -10.81 -1.53 -9.98
N PRO A 230 -10.11 -2.67 -10.05
CA PRO A 230 -10.77 -3.95 -10.17
C PRO A 230 -11.73 -4.17 -8.98
N ALA A 231 -12.96 -4.56 -9.29
CA ALA A 231 -13.93 -4.93 -8.26
C ALA A 231 -13.71 -6.40 -7.86
N PHE A 232 -13.63 -6.65 -6.56
CA PHE A 232 -13.59 -8.02 -6.05
C PHE A 232 -15.02 -8.52 -5.92
N LEU A 233 -15.34 -9.56 -6.68
CA LEU A 233 -16.65 -10.19 -6.67
C LEU A 233 -16.55 -11.44 -5.80
N MET A 234 -17.34 -11.49 -4.73
CA MET A 234 -17.56 -12.71 -3.94
C MET A 234 -19.01 -13.15 -4.11
N GLY A 235 -19.21 -14.40 -4.47
CA GLY A 235 -20.53 -14.99 -4.63
C GLY A 235 -20.51 -16.49 -4.28
N PRO A 236 -21.69 -17.15 -4.23
CA PRO A 236 -21.79 -18.57 -3.92
C PRO A 236 -20.97 -19.47 -4.88
N ALA A 237 -20.60 -18.94 -6.06
CA ALA A 237 -19.81 -19.64 -7.07
C ALA A 237 -18.29 -19.42 -6.95
N GLY A 238 -17.82 -18.64 -5.95
CA GLY A 238 -16.40 -18.35 -5.71
C GLY A 238 -16.05 -16.87 -5.72
N ALA A 239 -14.76 -16.56 -5.58
CA ALA A 239 -14.21 -15.23 -5.65
C ALA A 239 -13.70 -14.93 -7.07
N GLY A 240 -13.91 -13.70 -7.54
CA GLY A 240 -13.48 -13.24 -8.85
C GLY A 240 -13.00 -11.79 -8.82
N ILE A 241 -12.21 -11.40 -9.82
CA ILE A 241 -11.82 -10.01 -10.07
C ILE A 241 -12.52 -9.54 -11.34
N GLY A 242 -13.36 -8.51 -11.20
CA GLY A 242 -14.02 -7.86 -12.33
C GLY A 242 -13.43 -6.48 -12.59
N TRP A 243 -13.17 -6.15 -13.86
CA TRP A 243 -12.77 -4.80 -14.27
C TRP A 243 -13.84 -4.18 -15.17
N HIS A 244 -14.26 -2.98 -14.83
CA HIS A 244 -15.22 -2.24 -15.62
C HIS A 244 -14.54 -0.96 -16.14
N ALA A 245 -14.28 -0.89 -17.44
CA ALA A 245 -13.83 0.32 -18.11
C ALA A 245 -15.04 0.96 -18.80
N SER A 246 -15.39 2.18 -18.40
CA SER A 246 -16.35 3.03 -19.13
C SER A 246 -15.54 4.07 -19.88
N PHE A 247 -15.55 4.00 -21.20
CA PHE A 247 -15.00 5.02 -22.10
C PHE A 247 -16.11 5.99 -22.47
#